data_abd0b5a1778bcae95f86c280359357cd
#
_entry.id   abd0b5a1778bcae95f86c280359357cd
#
_cell.length_a   1.000
_cell.length_b   1.000
_cell.length_c   1.000
_cell.angle_alpha   90.00
_cell.angle_beta   90.00
_cell.angle_gamma   90.00
#
_symmetry.space_group_name_H-M   'P 1'
#
loop_
_entity.id
_entity.type
_entity.pdbx_description
1 polymer ?
#
loop_
_entity_poly.entity_id
_entity_poly.type
_entity_poly.pdbx_seq_one_letter_code
_entity_poly.pdbx_strand_id
1 'polypeptide(L)'
;RSRGRAIVCVPQSIVYHVGGATLKKENPHKTFLNFRNNLVMLYKNLPQEELNKVMRIRACLDYVAAFNFLLHGHWANARAVMRARKEYQQLRPSFSLSREENMRKKTLNPIPERTKSSILWQFYARGCKRFSQLSDLKG
;
A
#
# COMPACT_ATOMS: atom_id res chain seq x y z
N ARG A 1 2.11 12.55 8.21
CA ARG A 1 3.41 13.19 7.95
C ARG A 1 3.31 14.26 6.86
N SER A 2 2.64 13.97 5.74
CA SER A 2 2.49 14.94 4.62
C SER A 2 1.89 16.31 5.00
N ARG A 3 1.18 16.40 6.14
CA ARG A 3 0.62 17.63 6.71
C ARG A 3 1.54 18.28 7.76
N GLY A 4 2.84 18.03 7.74
CA GLY A 4 3.83 18.58 8.67
C GLY A 4 3.84 17.96 10.08
N ARG A 5 2.91 17.07 10.41
CA ARG A 5 2.83 16.48 11.75
C ARG A 5 3.89 15.39 11.93
N ALA A 6 4.47 15.31 13.12
CA ALA A 6 5.37 14.22 13.50
C ALA A 6 4.59 12.91 13.71
N ILE A 7 5.25 11.80 13.41
CA ILE A 7 4.81 10.46 13.80
C ILE A 7 5.87 9.97 14.79
N VAL A 8 5.44 9.60 15.98
CA VAL A 8 6.33 9.14 17.04
C VAL A 8 6.01 7.70 17.41
N CYS A 9 7.04 6.95 17.78
CA CYS A 9 6.90 5.63 18.39
C CYS A 9 6.97 5.78 19.90
N VAL A 10 6.04 5.15 20.62
CA VAL A 10 6.01 5.10 22.09
C VAL A 10 6.29 3.66 22.52
N PRO A 11 7.58 3.28 22.77
CA PRO A 11 7.94 1.89 23.05
C PRO A 11 7.28 1.32 24.33
N GLN A 12 6.90 2.20 25.25
CA GLN A 12 6.23 1.82 26.49
C GLN A 12 4.75 1.45 26.30
N SER A 13 4.17 1.80 25.16
CA SER A 13 2.80 1.42 24.83
C SER A 13 2.75 0.00 24.29
N ILE A 14 2.29 -0.92 25.12
CA ILE A 14 2.17 -2.33 24.78
C ILE A 14 0.71 -2.65 24.45
N VAL A 15 0.47 -3.19 23.26
CA VAL A 15 -0.84 -3.67 22.82
C VAL A 15 -0.75 -5.15 22.49
N TYR A 16 -1.55 -5.97 23.18
CA TYR A 16 -1.70 -7.38 22.83
C TYR A 16 -2.64 -7.53 21.67
N HIS A 17 -2.14 -8.11 20.57
CA HIS A 17 -2.91 -8.31 19.35
C HIS A 17 -2.92 -9.77 18.92
N VAL A 18 -4.11 -10.36 18.83
CA VAL A 18 -4.27 -11.70 18.27
C VAL A 18 -4.34 -11.61 16.75
N GLY A 19 -3.20 -11.86 16.10
CA GLY A 19 -3.10 -11.82 14.64
C GLY A 19 -4.01 -12.85 13.97
N GLY A 20 -4.89 -12.38 13.07
CA GLY A 20 -5.76 -13.28 12.31
C GLY A 20 -7.00 -13.79 13.03
N ALA A 21 -7.32 -13.29 14.23
CA ALA A 21 -8.49 -13.71 15.00
C ALA A 21 -9.82 -13.54 14.24
N THR A 22 -9.93 -12.49 13.44
CA THR A 22 -11.16 -12.16 12.70
C THR A 22 -11.23 -12.81 11.31
N LEU A 23 -10.09 -12.91 10.62
CA LEU A 23 -10.02 -13.47 9.26
C LEU A 23 -8.77 -14.32 9.09
N LYS A 24 -8.92 -15.55 8.62
CA LYS A 24 -7.80 -16.45 8.27
C LYS A 24 -6.89 -15.80 7.22
N LYS A 25 -5.59 -16.16 7.21
CA LYS A 25 -4.58 -15.57 6.32
C LYS A 25 -4.96 -15.61 4.84
N GLU A 26 -5.65 -16.66 4.40
CA GLU A 26 -6.03 -16.93 3.00
C GLU A 26 -7.48 -16.54 2.69
N ASN A 27 -8.15 -15.77 3.54
CA ASN A 27 -9.53 -15.37 3.31
C ASN A 27 -9.63 -14.42 2.10
N PRO A 28 -10.41 -14.76 1.05
CA PRO A 28 -10.55 -13.93 -0.14
C PRO A 28 -11.14 -12.53 0.14
N HIS A 29 -11.98 -12.41 1.16
CA HIS A 29 -12.51 -11.11 1.58
C HIS A 29 -11.42 -10.20 2.13
N LYS A 30 -10.50 -10.75 2.92
CA LYS A 30 -9.32 -10.01 3.40
C LYS A 30 -8.41 -9.57 2.24
N THR A 31 -8.18 -10.47 1.28
CA THR A 31 -7.45 -10.14 0.05
C THR A 31 -8.12 -9.00 -0.70
N PHE A 32 -9.42 -9.09 -0.94
CA PHE A 32 -10.20 -8.04 -1.59
C PHE A 32 -10.05 -6.68 -0.88
N LEU A 33 -10.26 -6.63 0.43
CA LEU A 33 -10.16 -5.39 1.21
C LEU A 33 -8.75 -4.79 1.17
N ASN A 34 -7.71 -5.63 1.29
CA ASN A 34 -6.32 -5.17 1.26
C ASN A 34 -5.97 -4.53 -0.09
N PHE A 35 -6.33 -5.17 -1.21
CA PHE A 35 -6.04 -4.64 -2.53
C PHE A 35 -6.84 -3.36 -2.82
N ARG A 36 -8.17 -3.37 -2.57
CA ARG A 36 -9.02 -2.20 -2.77
C ARG A 36 -8.60 -1.00 -1.93
N ASN A 37 -8.43 -1.21 -0.62
CA ASN A 37 -8.10 -0.12 0.30
C ASN A 37 -6.71 0.47 0.02
N ASN A 38 -5.74 -0.36 -0.41
CA ASN A 38 -4.44 0.11 -0.83
C ASN A 38 -4.54 1.04 -2.05
N LEU A 39 -5.33 0.66 -3.07
CA LEU A 39 -5.55 1.50 -4.26
C LEU A 39 -6.22 2.83 -3.90
N VAL A 40 -7.25 2.81 -3.05
CA VAL A 40 -7.92 4.02 -2.55
C VAL A 40 -6.93 4.91 -1.76
N MET A 41 -6.13 4.32 -0.88
CA MET A 41 -5.12 5.04 -0.10
C MET A 41 -4.09 5.73 -1.00
N LEU A 42 -3.56 5.03 -2.01
CA LEU A 42 -2.63 5.60 -2.98
C LEU A 42 -3.28 6.76 -3.74
N TYR A 43 -4.50 6.57 -4.24
CA TYR A 43 -5.23 7.61 -4.96
C TYR A 43 -5.45 8.86 -4.10
N LYS A 44 -5.86 8.70 -2.85
CA LYS A 44 -6.15 9.82 -1.95
C LYS A 44 -4.93 10.63 -1.52
N ASN A 45 -3.75 10.03 -1.51
CA ASN A 45 -2.58 10.60 -0.83
C ASN A 45 -1.37 10.89 -1.72
N LEU A 46 -1.30 10.31 -2.93
CA LEU A 46 -0.19 10.57 -3.84
C LEU A 46 -0.37 11.86 -4.63
N PRO A 47 0.71 12.67 -4.79
CA PRO A 47 0.72 13.80 -5.72
C PRO A 47 0.41 13.34 -7.16
N GLN A 48 -0.09 14.26 -7.99
CA GLN A 48 -0.51 13.94 -9.36
C GLN A 48 0.68 13.46 -10.22
N GLU A 49 1.85 14.03 -10.00
CA GLU A 49 3.07 13.70 -10.75
C GLU A 49 3.49 12.23 -10.54
N GLU A 50 3.24 11.71 -9.34
CA GLU A 50 3.60 10.34 -8.97
C GLU A 50 2.47 9.33 -9.22
N LEU A 51 1.21 9.80 -9.16
CA LEU A 51 0.03 8.92 -9.13
C LEU A 51 0.00 7.95 -10.32
N ASN A 52 0.14 8.47 -11.54
CA ASN A 52 0.01 7.66 -12.74
C ASN A 52 1.11 6.59 -12.84
N LYS A 53 2.35 6.95 -12.47
CA LYS A 53 3.48 6.02 -12.46
C LYS A 53 3.27 4.91 -11.42
N VAL A 54 2.93 5.30 -10.19
CA VAL A 54 2.72 4.35 -9.08
C VAL A 54 1.53 3.43 -9.36
N MET A 55 0.43 3.95 -9.91
CA MET A 55 -0.75 3.16 -10.23
C MET A 55 -0.51 2.15 -11.36
N ARG A 56 0.34 2.47 -12.34
CA ARG A 56 0.77 1.51 -13.39
C ARG A 56 1.61 0.38 -12.81
N ILE A 57 2.62 0.72 -12.00
CA ILE A 57 3.46 -0.28 -11.31
C ILE A 57 2.58 -1.17 -10.42
N ARG A 58 1.66 -0.54 -9.66
CA ARG A 58 0.72 -1.27 -8.80
C ARG A 58 -0.18 -2.20 -9.62
N ALA A 59 -0.60 -1.80 -10.82
CA ALA A 59 -1.39 -2.66 -11.70
C ALA A 59 -0.60 -3.93 -12.08
N CYS A 60 0.64 -3.79 -12.52
CA CYS A 60 1.49 -4.94 -12.81
C CYS A 60 1.64 -5.86 -11.60
N LEU A 61 1.93 -5.32 -10.43
CA LEU A 61 2.09 -6.12 -9.21
C LEU A 61 0.79 -6.82 -8.79
N ASP A 62 -0.37 -6.20 -8.98
CA ASP A 62 -1.66 -6.81 -8.69
C ASP A 62 -1.96 -7.99 -9.62
N TYR A 63 -1.64 -7.86 -10.93
CA TYR A 63 -1.80 -8.98 -11.88
C TYR A 63 -0.82 -10.11 -11.60
N VAL A 64 0.43 -9.81 -11.25
CA VAL A 64 1.40 -10.82 -10.81
C VAL A 64 0.90 -11.55 -9.56
N ALA A 65 0.36 -10.82 -8.57
CA ALA A 65 -0.22 -11.42 -7.38
C ALA A 65 -1.43 -12.31 -7.71
N ALA A 66 -2.34 -11.86 -8.59
CA ALA A 66 -3.47 -12.65 -9.03
C ALA A 66 -3.02 -13.94 -9.75
N PHE A 67 -2.02 -13.84 -10.63
CA PHE A 67 -1.43 -15.00 -11.32
C PHE A 67 -0.78 -15.97 -10.32
N ASN A 68 -0.03 -15.46 -9.33
CA ASN A 68 0.55 -16.28 -8.27
C ASN A 68 -0.53 -17.04 -7.48
N PHE A 69 -1.66 -16.39 -7.15
CA PHE A 69 -2.79 -17.08 -6.53
C PHE A 69 -3.37 -18.21 -7.42
N LEU A 70 -3.45 -17.99 -8.74
CA LEU A 70 -3.91 -19.04 -9.67
C LEU A 70 -2.97 -20.23 -9.69
N LEU A 71 -1.65 -20.02 -9.74
CA LEU A 71 -0.65 -21.10 -9.74
C LEU A 71 -0.71 -21.96 -8.48
N HIS A 72 -1.13 -21.38 -7.35
CA HIS A 72 -1.27 -22.10 -6.07
C HIS A 72 -2.71 -22.61 -5.81
N GLY A 73 -3.61 -22.57 -6.81
CA GLY A 73 -4.98 -23.07 -6.67
C GLY A 73 -5.92 -22.13 -5.87
N HIS A 74 -5.49 -20.93 -5.50
CA HIS A 74 -6.29 -19.96 -4.73
C HIS A 74 -7.16 -19.08 -5.64
N TRP A 75 -8.01 -19.69 -6.45
CA TRP A 75 -8.88 -19.04 -7.44
C TRP A 75 -9.74 -17.91 -6.87
N ALA A 76 -10.27 -18.12 -5.64
CA ALA A 76 -11.09 -17.11 -4.96
C ALA A 76 -10.29 -15.84 -4.63
N ASN A 77 -9.01 -15.97 -4.28
CA ASN A 77 -8.13 -14.84 -4.00
C ASN A 77 -7.75 -14.11 -5.29
N ALA A 78 -7.46 -14.82 -6.37
CA ALA A 78 -7.20 -14.20 -7.68
C ALA A 78 -8.41 -13.37 -8.13
N ARG A 79 -9.62 -13.94 -8.03
CA ARG A 79 -10.88 -13.24 -8.33
C ARG A 79 -11.09 -12.03 -7.41
N ALA A 80 -10.71 -12.14 -6.13
CA ALA A 80 -10.78 -11.04 -5.16
C ALA A 80 -9.90 -9.85 -5.55
N VAL A 81 -8.68 -10.10 -6.06
CA VAL A 81 -7.80 -9.04 -6.58
C VAL A 81 -8.46 -8.30 -7.76
N MET A 82 -8.99 -9.05 -8.73
CA MET A 82 -9.64 -8.46 -9.90
C MET A 82 -10.88 -7.64 -9.51
N ARG A 83 -11.70 -8.18 -8.60
CA ARG A 83 -12.86 -7.47 -8.05
C ARG A 83 -12.47 -6.19 -7.32
N ALA A 84 -11.38 -6.23 -6.53
CA ALA A 84 -10.86 -5.07 -5.82
C ALA A 84 -10.47 -3.92 -6.77
N ARG A 85 -9.83 -4.25 -7.88
CA ARG A 85 -9.46 -3.25 -8.91
C ARG A 85 -10.68 -2.66 -9.60
N LYS A 86 -11.66 -3.50 -9.97
CA LYS A 86 -12.92 -3.05 -10.58
C LYS A 86 -13.68 -2.11 -9.64
N GLU A 87 -13.84 -2.51 -8.38
CA GLU A 87 -14.55 -1.69 -7.37
C GLU A 87 -13.81 -0.38 -7.09
N TYR A 88 -12.47 -0.40 -7.01
CA TYR A 88 -11.69 0.82 -6.90
C TYR A 88 -11.99 1.80 -8.06
N GLN A 89 -12.07 1.34 -9.30
CA GLN A 89 -12.38 2.20 -10.46
C GLN A 89 -13.77 2.83 -10.32
N GLN A 90 -14.74 2.09 -9.83
CA GLN A 90 -16.10 2.57 -9.57
C GLN A 90 -16.17 3.58 -8.43
N LEU A 91 -15.40 3.35 -7.37
CA LEU A 91 -15.36 4.21 -6.18
C LEU A 91 -14.48 5.46 -6.36
N ARG A 92 -13.54 5.45 -7.30
CA ARG A 92 -12.58 6.54 -7.51
C ARG A 92 -13.21 7.92 -7.59
N PRO A 93 -14.33 8.15 -8.33
CA PRO A 93 -14.97 9.46 -8.39
C PRO A 93 -15.46 9.97 -7.04
N SER A 94 -15.99 9.10 -6.18
CA SER A 94 -16.49 9.47 -4.86
C SER A 94 -15.41 9.96 -3.90
N PHE A 95 -14.13 9.64 -4.18
CA PHE A 95 -12.99 10.08 -3.39
C PHE A 95 -12.29 11.34 -3.94
N SER A 96 -12.79 11.98 -5.01
CA SER A 96 -12.17 13.16 -5.62
C SER A 96 -12.07 14.33 -4.63
N LEU A 97 -13.13 14.69 -3.96
CA LEU A 97 -13.16 15.75 -2.95
C LEU A 97 -12.19 15.47 -1.80
N SER A 98 -12.18 14.23 -1.28
CA SER A 98 -11.23 13.84 -0.23
C SER A 98 -9.78 13.93 -0.69
N ARG A 99 -9.52 13.64 -1.98
CA ARG A 99 -8.19 13.78 -2.57
C ARG A 99 -7.78 15.25 -2.65
N GLU A 100 -8.65 16.11 -3.18
CA GLU A 100 -8.39 17.55 -3.28
C GLU A 100 -8.08 18.15 -1.92
N GLU A 101 -8.88 17.82 -0.92
CA GLU A 101 -8.65 18.25 0.46
C GLU A 101 -7.30 17.77 1.01
N ASN A 102 -6.93 16.51 0.77
CA ASN A 102 -5.64 15.99 1.20
C ASN A 102 -4.48 16.69 0.49
N MET A 103 -4.60 16.98 -0.80
CA MET A 103 -3.56 17.70 -1.55
C MET A 103 -3.43 19.15 -1.07
N ARG A 104 -4.55 19.84 -0.82
CA ARG A 104 -4.54 21.20 -0.27
C ARG A 104 -3.89 21.29 1.11
N LYS A 105 -4.15 20.31 1.98
CA LYS A 105 -3.59 20.25 3.34
C LYS A 105 -2.15 19.72 3.40
N LYS A 106 -1.56 19.39 2.27
CA LYS A 106 -0.21 18.85 2.20
C LYS A 106 0.81 19.99 2.32
N THR A 107 1.68 19.92 3.34
CA THR A 107 2.72 20.93 3.61
C THR A 107 4.13 20.43 3.31
N LEU A 108 4.33 19.11 3.23
CA LEU A 108 5.62 18.48 2.95
C LEU A 108 5.58 17.66 1.67
N ASN A 109 6.45 18.00 0.71
CA ASN A 109 6.66 17.25 -0.54
C ASN A 109 8.09 17.51 -1.05
N PRO A 110 8.98 16.53 -1.10
CA PRO A 110 8.79 15.14 -0.62
C PRO A 110 8.72 15.03 0.90
N ILE A 111 8.20 13.90 1.39
CA ILE A 111 8.27 13.55 2.82
C ILE A 111 9.71 13.10 3.12
N PRO A 112 10.43 13.74 4.07
CA PRO A 112 11.86 13.46 4.29
C PRO A 112 12.17 12.00 4.63
N GLU A 113 11.30 11.36 5.41
CA GLU A 113 11.48 9.97 5.86
C GLU A 113 11.03 8.93 4.84
N ARG A 114 10.61 9.35 3.65
CA ARG A 114 10.20 8.43 2.60
C ARG A 114 11.41 7.87 1.87
N THR A 115 11.57 6.55 1.91
CA THR A 115 12.60 5.88 1.09
C THR A 115 12.39 6.14 -0.40
N LYS A 116 13.47 6.40 -1.13
CA LYS A 116 13.46 6.62 -2.58
C LYS A 116 13.48 5.31 -3.36
N SER A 117 13.88 4.23 -2.72
CA SER A 117 14.02 2.91 -3.34
C SER A 117 12.85 1.98 -3.01
N SER A 118 12.58 1.02 -3.89
CA SER A 118 11.59 -0.02 -3.64
C SER A 118 12.09 -1.00 -2.58
N ILE A 119 11.35 -1.16 -1.50
CA ILE A 119 11.63 -2.16 -0.45
C ILE A 119 11.63 -3.58 -1.03
N LEU A 120 10.74 -3.88 -1.97
CA LEU A 120 10.71 -5.18 -2.66
C LEU A 120 12.01 -5.43 -3.45
N TRP A 121 12.49 -4.43 -4.17
CA TRP A 121 13.77 -4.52 -4.87
C TRP A 121 14.94 -4.74 -3.91
N GLN A 122 14.99 -3.98 -2.81
CA GLN A 122 16.03 -4.13 -1.79
C GLN A 122 16.00 -5.54 -1.18
N PHE A 123 14.81 -6.06 -0.88
CA PHE A 123 14.66 -7.38 -0.27
C PHE A 123 15.00 -8.52 -1.26
N TYR A 124 14.39 -8.53 -2.46
CA TYR A 124 14.53 -9.66 -3.39
C TYR A 124 15.78 -9.59 -4.26
N ALA A 125 16.19 -8.41 -4.72
CA ALA A 125 17.34 -8.27 -5.62
C ALA A 125 18.65 -7.98 -4.89
N ARG A 126 18.62 -7.23 -3.77
CA ARG A 126 19.81 -6.88 -2.98
C ARG A 126 20.00 -7.72 -1.72
N GLY A 127 19.06 -8.59 -1.37
CA GLY A 127 19.14 -9.43 -0.18
C GLY A 127 19.07 -8.66 1.15
N CYS A 128 18.58 -7.41 1.18
CA CYS A 128 18.43 -6.62 2.39
C CYS A 128 17.29 -7.16 3.25
N LYS A 129 17.62 -7.98 4.24
CA LYS A 129 16.64 -8.63 5.12
C LYS A 129 16.32 -7.83 6.40
N ARG A 130 17.10 -6.81 6.73
CA ARG A 130 16.93 -5.99 7.93
C ARG A 130 16.75 -4.52 7.55
N PHE A 131 15.90 -3.81 8.29
CA PHE A 131 15.63 -2.39 8.10
C PHE A 131 16.91 -1.53 8.16
N SER A 132 17.85 -1.87 9.07
CA SER A 132 19.14 -1.18 9.21
C SER A 132 20.07 -1.28 8.00
N GLN A 133 19.78 -2.16 7.03
CA GLN A 133 20.54 -2.34 5.79
C GLN A 133 20.04 -1.41 4.67
N LEU A 134 18.92 -0.70 4.87
CA LEU A 134 18.38 0.24 3.89
C LEU A 134 19.25 1.50 3.87
N SER A 135 19.97 1.71 2.77
CA SER A 135 20.92 2.83 2.62
C SER A 135 20.25 4.21 2.65
N ASP A 136 19.01 4.29 2.18
CA ASP A 136 18.28 5.55 1.98
C ASP A 136 17.69 6.15 3.28
N LEU A 137 17.82 5.45 4.41
CA LEU A 137 17.25 5.85 5.70
C LEU A 137 18.33 6.22 6.73
N LYS A 138 19.59 6.21 6.29
CA LYS A 138 20.72 6.73 7.08
C LYS A 138 20.84 8.23 6.80
N GLY A 139 20.00 9.02 7.44
CA GLY A 139 20.08 10.47 7.51
C GLY A 139 20.14 10.91 8.94
#